data_66e00b9f97e1341ad787f5e65b3d5648
#
_entry.id   66e00b9f97e1341ad787f5e65b3d5648
#
_cell.length_a   1.000
_cell.length_b   1.000
_cell.length_c   1.000
_cell.angle_alpha   90.00
_cell.angle_beta   90.00
_cell.angle_gamma   90.00
#
_symmetry.space_group_name_H-M   'P 1'
#
loop_
_entity.id
_entity.type
_entity.pdbx_description
1 polymer ?
#
loop_
_entity_poly.entity_id
_entity_poly.type
_entity_poly.pdbx_seq_one_letter_code
_entity_poly.pdbx_strand_id
1 'polypeptide(L)'
;MKSKIFVSVVSIVLLASGCATTPIEKGYRYWGYFQAAPGDSSWTPAMTGPTVNVKDGSVEGWAFTFSSDAMPDASAPKTAPSFEAICGTTPAVEGKKRIGLLVDFGPESLQPVGESAPELVQECVVIDQAAVGSDVLGQVTKINAGSSGLICGINGYPAKECGVEVEAPEEFRK
;
A
#
# COMPACT_ATOMS: atom_id res chain seq x y z
N MET A 1 85.08 -12.88 18.96
CA MET A 1 83.84 -13.34 18.23
C MET A 1 82.64 -12.69 18.89
N LYS A 2 81.99 -11.69 18.23
CA LYS A 2 80.80 -10.97 18.76
C LYS A 2 79.59 -11.52 18.04
N SER A 3 78.76 -12.29 18.75
CA SER A 3 77.52 -12.84 18.24
C SER A 3 76.42 -11.70 18.21
N LYS A 4 75.88 -11.42 17.05
CA LYS A 4 74.75 -10.48 16.90
C LYS A 4 73.45 -11.28 16.91
N ILE A 5 72.65 -11.07 17.96
CA ILE A 5 71.33 -11.64 18.09
C ILE A 5 70.36 -10.71 17.28
N PHE A 6 69.76 -11.24 16.21
CA PHE A 6 68.72 -10.60 15.47
C PHE A 6 67.36 -10.91 16.15
N VAL A 7 66.70 -9.89 16.72
CA VAL A 7 65.40 -10.02 17.26
C VAL A 7 64.42 -9.64 16.09
N SER A 8 63.72 -10.65 15.58
CA SER A 8 62.67 -10.48 14.55
C SER A 8 61.37 -10.11 15.25
N VAL A 9 60.92 -8.87 15.06
CA VAL A 9 59.62 -8.41 15.55
C VAL A 9 58.58 -8.82 14.53
N VAL A 10 57.76 -9.83 14.87
CA VAL A 10 56.60 -10.22 14.07
C VAL A 10 55.43 -9.31 14.46
N SER A 11 55.12 -8.36 13.57
CA SER A 11 53.92 -7.50 13.72
C SER A 11 52.70 -8.29 13.31
N ILE A 12 51.86 -8.67 14.26
CA ILE A 12 50.55 -9.27 14.03
C ILE A 12 49.59 -8.12 13.68
N VAL A 13 49.21 -8.01 12.42
CA VAL A 13 48.14 -7.11 11.95
C VAL A 13 46.79 -7.80 12.22
N LEU A 14 46.11 -7.39 13.27
CA LEU A 14 44.71 -7.74 13.53
C LEU A 14 43.80 -7.04 12.51
N LEU A 15 43.36 -7.78 11.48
CA LEU A 15 42.28 -7.34 10.59
C LEU A 15 40.99 -7.40 11.39
N ALA A 16 40.57 -6.26 11.93
CA ALA A 16 39.21 -6.09 12.44
C ALA A 16 38.26 -6.08 11.26
N SER A 17 37.66 -7.23 10.93
CA SER A 17 36.53 -7.33 10.03
C SER A 17 35.31 -6.66 10.71
N GLY A 18 35.16 -5.36 10.53
CA GLY A 18 33.95 -4.67 10.92
C GLY A 18 32.79 -5.18 10.06
N CYS A 19 31.87 -5.92 10.66
CA CYS A 19 30.56 -6.15 10.04
C CYS A 19 29.89 -4.78 9.88
N ALA A 20 29.97 -4.20 8.70
CA ALA A 20 29.13 -3.05 8.33
C ALA A 20 27.70 -3.56 8.23
N THR A 21 26.89 -3.33 9.25
CA THR A 21 25.44 -3.51 9.17
C THR A 21 24.92 -2.45 8.22
N THR A 22 24.46 -2.87 7.04
CA THR A 22 23.73 -1.97 6.13
C THR A 22 22.50 -1.45 6.87
N PRO A 23 22.28 -0.13 6.93
CA PRO A 23 21.08 0.41 7.56
C PRO A 23 19.85 -0.21 6.88
N ILE A 24 18.87 -0.64 7.68
CA ILE A 24 17.60 -1.14 7.14
C ILE A 24 16.89 0.07 6.53
N GLU A 25 16.47 -0.09 5.28
CA GLU A 25 15.69 0.91 4.57
C GLU A 25 14.38 1.19 5.32
N LYS A 26 13.96 2.47 5.35
CA LYS A 26 12.70 2.90 5.92
C LYS A 26 11.80 3.48 4.84
N GLY A 27 10.52 3.43 5.09
CA GLY A 27 9.50 4.01 4.23
C GLY A 27 8.18 4.15 4.97
N TYR A 28 7.13 4.44 4.24
CA TYR A 28 5.81 4.68 4.81
C TYR A 28 4.86 3.57 4.42
N ARG A 29 4.05 3.09 5.37
CA ARG A 29 2.88 2.25 5.09
C ARG A 29 1.63 3.09 5.24
N TYR A 30 0.72 2.94 4.26
CA TYR A 30 -0.45 3.79 4.14
C TYR A 30 -1.48 3.20 3.18
N TRP A 31 -2.65 3.84 3.07
CA TRP A 31 -3.66 3.51 2.07
C TRP A 31 -3.36 4.19 0.74
N GLY A 32 -2.98 3.41 -0.25
CA GLY A 32 -2.86 3.83 -1.65
C GLY A 32 -4.22 3.78 -2.36
N TYR A 33 -4.48 4.76 -3.23
CA TYR A 33 -5.69 4.83 -4.03
C TYR A 33 -5.37 4.62 -5.51
N PHE A 34 -6.14 3.76 -6.16
CA PHE A 34 -5.95 3.32 -7.53
C PHE A 34 -7.28 3.34 -8.28
N GLN A 35 -7.19 3.49 -9.58
CA GLN A 35 -8.37 3.53 -10.46
C GLN A 35 -8.13 2.67 -11.69
N ALA A 36 -9.20 2.05 -12.19
CA ALA A 36 -9.26 1.49 -13.53
C ALA A 36 -10.45 2.08 -14.26
N ALA A 37 -10.19 2.69 -15.41
CA ALA A 37 -11.25 3.24 -16.25
C ALA A 37 -12.15 2.12 -16.82
N PRO A 38 -13.34 2.44 -17.30
CA PRO A 38 -14.22 1.44 -17.90
C PRO A 38 -13.52 0.66 -19.02
N GLY A 39 -13.43 -0.66 -18.84
CA GLY A 39 -12.77 -1.58 -19.79
C GLY A 39 -11.29 -1.83 -19.53
N ASP A 40 -10.67 -1.10 -18.61
CA ASP A 40 -9.28 -1.35 -18.23
C ASP A 40 -9.16 -2.61 -17.38
N SER A 41 -8.05 -3.34 -17.57
CA SER A 41 -7.69 -4.55 -16.82
C SER A 41 -6.47 -4.37 -15.92
N SER A 42 -5.97 -3.13 -15.79
CA SER A 42 -4.82 -2.76 -14.97
C SER A 42 -5.11 -1.54 -14.11
N TRP A 43 -4.46 -1.50 -12.95
CA TRP A 43 -4.55 -0.36 -12.04
C TRP A 43 -3.69 0.81 -12.48
N THR A 44 -4.21 2.01 -12.32
CA THR A 44 -3.48 3.26 -12.43
C THR A 44 -3.49 3.94 -11.07
N PRO A 45 -2.31 4.32 -10.50
CA PRO A 45 -2.28 5.13 -9.28
C PRO A 45 -3.06 6.43 -9.48
N ALA A 46 -3.94 6.75 -8.55
CA ALA A 46 -4.68 8.00 -8.62
C ALA A 46 -3.77 9.18 -8.29
N MET A 47 -3.63 10.10 -9.23
CA MET A 47 -2.80 11.31 -9.07
C MET A 47 -3.50 12.40 -8.25
N THR A 48 -4.79 12.25 -8.02
CA THR A 48 -5.61 13.14 -7.18
C THR A 48 -6.24 12.31 -6.07
N GLY A 49 -6.63 12.96 -4.98
CA GLY A 49 -7.40 12.30 -3.92
C GLY A 49 -8.77 11.81 -4.43
N PRO A 50 -9.49 11.02 -3.62
CA PRO A 50 -10.75 10.38 -4.01
C PRO A 50 -11.94 11.37 -4.05
N THR A 51 -11.69 12.62 -4.40
CA THR A 51 -12.66 13.73 -4.44
C THR A 51 -13.11 14.08 -5.86
N VAL A 52 -12.64 13.32 -6.85
CA VAL A 52 -13.06 13.51 -8.25
C VAL A 52 -14.19 12.56 -8.60
N ASN A 53 -15.06 12.99 -9.55
CA ASN A 53 -16.16 12.18 -10.03
C ASN A 53 -15.62 10.91 -10.71
N VAL A 54 -16.18 9.76 -10.35
CA VAL A 54 -15.84 8.45 -10.92
C VAL A 54 -16.84 8.09 -12.04
N LYS A 55 -16.40 7.42 -13.09
CA LYS A 55 -17.24 7.09 -14.25
C LYS A 55 -18.00 5.79 -14.02
N ASP A 56 -19.22 5.69 -14.56
CA ASP A 56 -19.94 4.41 -14.63
C ASP A 56 -19.09 3.34 -15.33
N GLY A 57 -19.03 2.16 -14.74
CA GLY A 57 -18.22 1.07 -15.28
C GLY A 57 -16.75 1.06 -14.86
N SER A 58 -16.28 2.05 -14.07
CA SER A 58 -14.92 2.04 -13.51
C SER A 58 -14.80 1.12 -12.30
N VAL A 59 -13.55 0.84 -11.92
CA VAL A 59 -13.22 0.12 -10.67
C VAL A 59 -12.32 1.02 -9.83
N GLU A 60 -12.72 1.24 -8.58
CA GLU A 60 -11.98 1.99 -7.57
C GLU A 60 -11.25 1.01 -6.66
N GLY A 61 -9.94 1.17 -6.52
CA GLY A 61 -9.07 0.27 -5.77
C GLY A 61 -8.38 0.96 -4.60
N TRP A 62 -8.38 0.31 -3.46
CA TRP A 62 -7.64 0.73 -2.28
C TRP A 62 -6.70 -0.38 -1.84
N ALA A 63 -5.44 -0.06 -1.57
CA ALA A 63 -4.47 -1.02 -1.07
C ALA A 63 -3.75 -0.46 0.16
N PHE A 64 -3.67 -1.26 1.23
CA PHE A 64 -2.75 -0.96 2.30
C PHE A 64 -1.35 -1.37 1.84
N THR A 65 -0.50 -0.38 1.62
CA THR A 65 0.73 -0.52 0.85
C THR A 65 1.93 0.16 1.54
N PHE A 66 3.10 0.02 0.94
CA PHE A 66 4.35 0.60 1.39
C PHE A 66 5.04 1.33 0.23
N SER A 67 5.72 2.42 0.53
CA SER A 67 6.66 3.06 -0.39
C SER A 67 7.85 3.63 0.37
N SER A 68 8.99 3.73 -0.33
CA SER A 68 10.24 4.29 0.18
C SER A 68 10.96 5.03 -0.95
N ASP A 69 12.11 5.63 -0.64
CA ASP A 69 12.94 6.29 -1.68
C ASP A 69 13.44 5.28 -2.74
N ALA A 70 13.70 4.03 -2.35
CA ALA A 70 14.09 2.98 -3.30
C ALA A 70 12.90 2.33 -4.02
N MET A 71 11.70 2.41 -3.45
CA MET A 71 10.44 1.92 -4.00
C MET A 71 9.37 3.02 -3.90
N PRO A 72 9.45 4.05 -4.78
CA PRO A 72 8.56 5.21 -4.68
C PRO A 72 7.11 4.91 -5.06
N ASP A 73 6.88 3.87 -5.86
CA ASP A 73 5.57 3.51 -6.35
C ASP A 73 4.85 2.57 -5.35
N ALA A 74 3.68 3.00 -4.90
CA ALA A 74 2.79 2.17 -4.10
C ALA A 74 2.37 0.91 -4.87
N SER A 75 2.34 -0.23 -4.20
CA SER A 75 1.80 -1.44 -4.81
C SER A 75 0.28 -1.36 -4.89
N ALA A 76 -0.26 -1.59 -6.08
CA ALA A 76 -1.69 -1.67 -6.32
C ALA A 76 -2.30 -2.92 -5.66
N PRO A 77 -3.65 -2.98 -5.53
CA PRO A 77 -4.31 -4.21 -5.10
C PRO A 77 -3.84 -5.42 -5.91
N LYS A 78 -3.61 -6.56 -5.25
CA LYS A 78 -3.14 -7.80 -5.89
C LYS A 78 -4.15 -8.36 -6.89
N THR A 79 -5.44 -8.20 -6.61
CA THR A 79 -6.51 -8.59 -7.53
C THR A 79 -6.60 -7.57 -8.65
N ALA A 80 -6.53 -8.02 -9.90
CA ALA A 80 -6.69 -7.15 -11.07
C ALA A 80 -8.10 -6.54 -11.10
N PRO A 81 -8.26 -5.29 -11.59
CA PRO A 81 -9.57 -4.67 -11.70
C PRO A 81 -10.39 -5.39 -12.80
N SER A 82 -11.62 -5.75 -12.47
CA SER A 82 -12.58 -6.30 -13.42
C SER A 82 -13.98 -5.85 -13.06
N PHE A 83 -14.49 -4.86 -13.79
CA PHE A 83 -15.86 -4.40 -13.60
C PHE A 83 -16.85 -5.55 -13.82
N GLU A 84 -16.67 -6.36 -14.83
CA GLU A 84 -17.55 -7.48 -15.12
C GLU A 84 -17.57 -8.51 -13.98
N ALA A 85 -16.42 -8.86 -13.42
CA ALA A 85 -16.36 -9.81 -12.30
C ALA A 85 -17.03 -9.26 -11.04
N ILE A 86 -16.98 -7.93 -10.83
CA ILE A 86 -17.52 -7.28 -9.63
C ILE A 86 -18.99 -6.90 -9.81
N CYS A 87 -19.35 -6.35 -10.95
CA CYS A 87 -20.65 -5.72 -11.20
C CYS A 87 -21.51 -6.42 -12.28
N GLY A 88 -21.02 -7.45 -12.96
CA GLY A 88 -21.69 -8.08 -14.10
C GLY A 88 -23.10 -8.58 -13.80
N THR A 89 -23.36 -9.00 -12.57
CA THR A 89 -24.69 -9.47 -12.12
C THR A 89 -25.57 -8.39 -11.49
N THR A 90 -25.00 -7.20 -11.24
CA THR A 90 -25.74 -6.08 -10.62
C THR A 90 -26.48 -5.30 -11.70
N PRO A 91 -27.82 -5.19 -11.63
CA PRO A 91 -28.58 -4.46 -12.64
C PRO A 91 -28.30 -2.96 -12.60
N ALA A 92 -28.34 -2.32 -13.77
CA ALA A 92 -28.29 -0.87 -13.86
C ALA A 92 -29.57 -0.25 -13.27
N VAL A 93 -29.41 0.88 -12.61
CA VAL A 93 -30.50 1.65 -12.03
C VAL A 93 -30.54 3.02 -12.70
N GLU A 94 -31.70 3.46 -13.15
CA GLU A 94 -31.89 4.76 -13.82
C GLU A 94 -31.42 5.91 -12.90
N GLY A 95 -30.64 6.83 -13.44
CA GLY A 95 -30.08 7.96 -12.70
C GLY A 95 -28.92 7.63 -11.76
N LYS A 96 -28.48 6.38 -11.73
CA LYS A 96 -27.34 5.91 -10.93
C LYS A 96 -26.21 5.42 -11.84
N LYS A 97 -25.04 5.25 -11.25
CA LYS A 97 -23.89 4.57 -11.86
C LYS A 97 -23.47 3.36 -11.02
N ARG A 98 -22.81 2.40 -11.67
CA ARG A 98 -22.24 1.22 -11.01
C ARG A 98 -20.74 1.34 -11.03
N ILE A 99 -20.13 1.19 -9.86
CA ILE A 99 -18.69 1.27 -9.66
C ILE A 99 -18.25 -0.02 -8.98
N GLY A 100 -17.25 -0.69 -9.53
CA GLY A 100 -16.59 -1.77 -8.82
C GLY A 100 -15.73 -1.19 -7.69
N LEU A 101 -15.85 -1.72 -6.49
CA LEU A 101 -14.98 -1.38 -5.35
C LEU A 101 -14.13 -2.59 -4.99
N LEU A 102 -12.83 -2.37 -4.79
CA LEU A 102 -11.89 -3.36 -4.29
C LEU A 102 -11.03 -2.74 -3.18
N VAL A 103 -11.01 -3.37 -1.98
CA VAL A 103 -10.16 -2.93 -0.87
C VAL A 103 -9.26 -4.09 -0.45
N ASP A 104 -7.97 -3.97 -0.72
CA ASP A 104 -6.91 -4.91 -0.38
C ASP A 104 -6.19 -4.43 0.88
N PHE A 105 -6.30 -5.18 1.97
CA PHE A 105 -5.71 -4.81 3.26
C PHE A 105 -4.19 -5.10 3.35
N GLY A 106 -3.57 -5.43 2.24
CA GLY A 106 -2.13 -5.63 2.13
C GLY A 106 -1.63 -6.98 2.64
N PRO A 107 -0.33 -7.23 2.49
CA PRO A 107 0.30 -8.46 2.96
C PRO A 107 0.49 -8.46 4.48
N GLU A 108 0.66 -9.65 5.05
CA GLU A 108 0.91 -9.86 6.47
C GLU A 108 2.14 -9.08 6.98
N SER A 109 3.17 -8.94 6.15
CA SER A 109 4.40 -8.21 6.47
C SER A 109 4.19 -6.70 6.72
N LEU A 110 3.08 -6.13 6.26
CA LEU A 110 2.70 -4.73 6.51
C LEU A 110 1.77 -4.57 7.71
N GLN A 111 1.31 -5.64 8.35
CA GLN A 111 0.37 -5.52 9.46
C GLN A 111 1.01 -4.80 10.67
N PRO A 112 0.31 -3.83 11.27
CA PRO A 112 0.72 -3.28 12.55
C PRO A 112 0.78 -4.36 13.63
N VAL A 113 1.73 -4.21 14.55
CA VAL A 113 1.90 -5.18 15.64
C VAL A 113 0.61 -5.31 16.47
N GLY A 114 0.11 -6.55 16.56
CA GLY A 114 -1.10 -6.86 17.32
C GLY A 114 -2.41 -6.57 16.58
N GLU A 115 -2.34 -6.25 15.29
CA GLU A 115 -3.52 -6.13 14.42
C GLU A 115 -3.56 -7.27 13.41
N SER A 116 -4.74 -7.58 12.92
CA SER A 116 -4.95 -8.53 11.82
C SER A 116 -5.71 -7.83 10.71
N ALA A 117 -5.22 -7.95 9.48
CA ALA A 117 -5.89 -7.38 8.33
C ALA A 117 -7.27 -8.05 8.11
N PRO A 118 -8.33 -7.29 7.83
CA PRO A 118 -9.58 -7.83 7.34
C PRO A 118 -9.41 -8.57 6.00
N GLU A 119 -10.44 -9.34 5.63
CA GLU A 119 -10.49 -9.95 4.31
C GLU A 119 -10.69 -8.90 3.21
N LEU A 120 -10.31 -9.25 1.98
CA LEU A 120 -10.53 -8.45 0.79
C LEU A 120 -12.01 -8.05 0.68
N VAL A 121 -12.27 -6.75 0.49
CA VAL A 121 -13.61 -6.25 0.12
C VAL A 121 -13.66 -6.15 -1.40
N GLN A 122 -14.71 -6.75 -1.99
CA GLN A 122 -14.99 -6.66 -3.41
C GLN A 122 -16.49 -6.55 -3.61
N GLU A 123 -16.97 -5.35 -3.99
CA GLU A 123 -18.40 -5.07 -4.10
C GLU A 123 -18.74 -4.16 -5.28
N CYS A 124 -19.94 -4.36 -5.83
CA CYS A 124 -20.53 -3.45 -6.82
C CYS A 124 -21.36 -2.38 -6.13
N VAL A 125 -20.94 -1.14 -6.26
CA VAL A 125 -21.59 0.02 -5.64
C VAL A 125 -22.50 0.71 -6.66
N VAL A 126 -23.80 0.77 -6.37
CA VAL A 126 -24.78 1.53 -7.13
C VAL A 126 -24.98 2.87 -6.43
N ILE A 127 -24.59 3.97 -7.09
CA ILE A 127 -24.46 5.28 -6.46
C ILE A 127 -24.89 6.42 -7.39
N ASP A 128 -25.06 7.62 -6.86
CA ASP A 128 -25.44 8.80 -7.62
C ASP A 128 -24.42 9.18 -8.70
N GLN A 129 -24.88 9.75 -9.82
CA GLN A 129 -24.03 10.18 -10.93
C GLN A 129 -22.95 11.19 -10.51
N ALA A 130 -23.20 12.00 -9.49
CA ALA A 130 -22.26 13.00 -8.99
C ALA A 130 -21.23 12.43 -7.99
N ALA A 131 -21.39 11.18 -7.55
CA ALA A 131 -20.54 10.59 -6.51
C ALA A 131 -19.05 10.58 -6.89
N VAL A 132 -18.21 10.78 -5.90
CA VAL A 132 -16.74 10.73 -6.00
C VAL A 132 -16.17 9.45 -5.39
N GLY A 133 -14.88 9.18 -5.55
CA GLY A 133 -14.25 7.95 -5.06
C GLY A 133 -14.43 7.70 -3.56
N SER A 134 -14.38 8.75 -2.74
CA SER A 134 -14.64 8.63 -1.29
C SER A 134 -16.09 8.25 -0.97
N ASP A 135 -17.07 8.67 -1.78
CA ASP A 135 -18.47 8.28 -1.58
C ASP A 135 -18.64 6.79 -1.88
N VAL A 136 -17.98 6.29 -2.93
CA VAL A 136 -17.98 4.86 -3.28
C VAL A 136 -17.42 4.04 -2.13
N LEU A 137 -16.25 4.41 -1.61
CA LEU A 137 -15.63 3.72 -0.47
C LEU A 137 -16.52 3.76 0.77
N GLY A 138 -17.04 4.95 1.12
CA GLY A 138 -17.84 5.19 2.33
C GLY A 138 -19.21 4.51 2.33
N GLN A 139 -19.74 4.14 1.14
CA GLN A 139 -21.01 3.41 1.05
C GLN A 139 -20.89 1.97 1.56
N VAL A 140 -19.70 1.37 1.44
CA VAL A 140 -19.46 -0.06 1.77
C VAL A 140 -18.63 -0.22 3.02
N THR A 141 -17.78 0.77 3.35
CA THR A 141 -16.79 0.67 4.42
C THR A 141 -16.94 1.79 5.44
N LYS A 142 -16.35 1.58 6.61
CA LYS A 142 -16.16 2.65 7.60
C LYS A 142 -14.80 3.30 7.36
N ILE A 143 -14.81 4.60 7.04
CA ILE A 143 -13.60 5.37 6.78
C ILE A 143 -13.19 6.10 8.07
N ASN A 144 -11.92 5.99 8.45
CA ASN A 144 -11.27 6.86 9.42
C ASN A 144 -10.32 7.79 8.65
N ALA A 145 -10.64 9.08 8.62
CA ALA A 145 -9.82 10.09 7.97
C ALA A 145 -9.15 11.00 9.00
N GLY A 146 -7.88 11.35 8.76
CA GLY A 146 -7.16 12.36 9.52
C GLY A 146 -7.64 13.78 9.20
N SER A 147 -7.21 14.75 9.99
CA SER A 147 -7.57 16.16 9.82
C SER A 147 -7.14 16.78 8.47
N SER A 148 -6.15 16.17 7.80
CA SER A 148 -5.70 16.55 6.45
C SER A 148 -6.53 15.96 5.33
N GLY A 149 -7.52 15.10 5.62
CA GLY A 149 -8.29 14.35 4.63
C GLY A 149 -7.60 13.05 4.17
N LEU A 150 -6.42 12.74 4.69
CA LEU A 150 -5.77 11.45 4.44
C LEU A 150 -6.59 10.32 5.06
N ILE A 151 -6.87 9.27 4.30
CA ILE A 151 -7.52 8.08 4.82
C ILE A 151 -6.51 7.30 5.67
N CYS A 152 -6.77 7.25 6.98
CA CYS A 152 -5.93 6.60 7.96
C CYS A 152 -6.32 5.14 8.16
N GLY A 153 -7.61 4.82 8.06
CA GLY A 153 -8.11 3.47 8.26
C GLY A 153 -9.39 3.18 7.49
N ILE A 154 -9.53 1.93 7.07
CA ILE A 154 -10.72 1.39 6.42
C ILE A 154 -11.19 0.19 7.24
N ASN A 155 -12.47 0.16 7.64
CA ASN A 155 -13.04 -0.87 8.51
C ASN A 155 -12.28 -1.07 9.83
N GLY A 156 -11.66 0.03 10.35
CA GLY A 156 -10.90 0.00 11.59
C GLY A 156 -9.46 -0.50 11.45
N TYR A 157 -8.97 -0.71 10.23
CA TYR A 157 -7.60 -1.14 9.96
C TYR A 157 -6.84 -0.11 9.09
N PRO A 158 -5.60 0.26 9.44
CA PRO A 158 -5.03 0.08 10.77
C PRO A 158 -5.81 0.90 11.83
N ALA A 159 -5.83 0.41 13.08
CA ALA A 159 -6.66 1.02 14.12
C ALA A 159 -6.09 2.32 14.68
N LYS A 160 -4.76 2.49 14.66
CA LYS A 160 -4.07 3.56 15.41
C LYS A 160 -3.06 4.35 14.58
N GLU A 161 -2.83 3.96 13.34
CA GLU A 161 -1.80 4.56 12.49
C GLU A 161 -2.42 5.41 11.38
N CYS A 162 -1.64 6.34 10.86
CA CYS A 162 -2.03 7.18 9.73
C CYS A 162 -0.79 7.57 8.91
N GLY A 163 -0.37 6.71 8.00
CA GLY A 163 0.82 6.96 7.17
C GLY A 163 2.10 7.05 8.00
N VAL A 164 2.46 5.97 8.70
CA VAL A 164 3.63 5.95 9.59
C VAL A 164 4.88 5.44 8.89
N GLU A 165 6.04 5.97 9.30
CA GLU A 165 7.33 5.46 8.90
C GLU A 165 7.61 4.13 9.61
N VAL A 166 8.01 3.12 8.83
CA VAL A 166 8.40 1.80 9.32
C VAL A 166 9.66 1.30 8.61
N GLU A 167 10.32 0.32 9.18
CA GLU A 167 11.36 -0.42 8.45
C GLU A 167 10.73 -1.17 7.28
N ALA A 168 11.40 -1.14 6.12
CA ALA A 168 10.95 -1.86 4.95
C ALA A 168 10.88 -3.37 5.28
N PRO A 169 9.71 -4.02 5.14
CA PRO A 169 9.64 -5.46 5.19
C PRO A 169 10.52 -6.11 4.13
N GLU A 170 10.97 -7.34 4.33
CA GLU A 170 11.95 -8.01 3.46
C GLU A 170 11.53 -8.00 1.98
N GLU A 171 10.27 -8.24 1.69
CA GLU A 171 9.72 -8.24 0.32
C GLU A 171 9.70 -6.85 -0.34
N PHE A 172 9.89 -5.78 0.43
CA PHE A 172 9.94 -4.38 -0.03
C PHE A 172 11.38 -3.81 0.03
N ARG A 173 12.41 -4.66 0.23
CA ARG A 173 13.82 -4.25 0.17
C ARG A 173 14.39 -4.50 -1.23
N LYS A 174 15.18 -3.55 -1.72
CA LYS A 174 15.95 -3.70 -2.98
C LYS A 174 17.41 -3.97 -2.68
#